data_06ea457522803ffcb692c607345fdaf5
#
_entry.id   06ea457522803ffcb692c607345fdaf5
#
_cell.length_a   1.000
_cell.length_b   1.000
_cell.length_c   1.000
_cell.angle_alpha   90.00
_cell.angle_beta   90.00
_cell.angle_gamma   90.00
#
_symmetry.space_group_name_H-M   'P 1'
#
loop_
_entity.id
_entity.type
_entity.pdbx_description
1 polymer ?
#
loop_
_entity_poly.entity_id
_entity_poly.type
_entity_poly.pdbx_seq_one_letter_code
_entity_poly.pdbx_strand_id
1 'polypeptide(L)'
;ELAQICTLPAGESSKSFESYQLLLRAMLRLGMTRGDCVAAVGGGMAGDLAGFAAATYMRGVDFYNIPTTLRSQVDSSIGGKTAIDMDGVKNIVGAFHQPRAVLIDTDTLRSLPPRQMAAGLAESVKMAVTCDAALLALIENSADLTADLPEIIARSLAIKARVVEQDPTEQGLRRVLNFGHTIGHAIESCAGGKLLHGECVALGMLPMCAPALRHRLAGILRKCGLPTTCGFTARQLLPYLRHDKKAASGEICIVLADEAGAFRMEKETPEEILRRWEGAET
;
A
#
# COMPACT_ATOMS: atom_id res chain seq x y z
N GLU A 1 9.42 0.40 -34.52
CA GLU A 1 9.23 0.68 -33.08
C GLU A 1 10.46 0.22 -32.32
N LEU A 2 11.05 1.11 -31.55
CA LEU A 2 12.18 0.79 -30.68
C LEU A 2 11.67 0.72 -29.25
N ALA A 3 11.65 -0.50 -28.68
CA ALA A 3 11.42 -0.68 -27.24
C ALA A 3 12.76 -1.11 -26.60
N GLN A 4 13.13 -0.51 -25.48
CA GLN A 4 14.25 -0.93 -24.66
C GLN A 4 13.78 -1.38 -23.30
N ILE A 5 14.25 -2.54 -22.85
CA ILE A 5 14.02 -3.04 -21.52
C ILE A 5 15.13 -2.52 -20.59
N CYS A 6 14.72 -1.88 -19.49
CA CYS A 6 15.61 -1.48 -18.41
C CYS A 6 15.27 -2.32 -17.17
N THR A 7 16.15 -3.26 -16.82
CA THR A 7 15.95 -4.14 -15.66
C THR A 7 16.61 -3.54 -14.43
N LEU A 8 15.86 -3.54 -13.32
CA LEU A 8 16.33 -3.09 -12.02
C LEU A 8 16.39 -4.27 -11.04
N PRO A 9 17.30 -4.27 -10.07
CA PRO A 9 17.30 -5.27 -9.01
C PRO A 9 15.96 -5.28 -8.26
N ALA A 10 15.49 -6.46 -7.85
CA ALA A 10 14.27 -6.58 -7.05
C ALA A 10 14.49 -6.06 -5.62
N GLY A 11 13.46 -5.46 -5.04
CA GLY A 11 13.45 -4.98 -3.66
C GLY A 11 13.38 -3.46 -3.54
N GLU A 12 12.96 -3.01 -2.36
CA GLU A 12 12.74 -1.59 -2.06
C GLU A 12 14.01 -0.74 -2.18
N SER A 13 15.19 -1.33 -1.94
CA SER A 13 16.48 -0.64 -2.08
C SER A 13 16.74 -0.09 -3.48
N SER A 14 16.07 -0.63 -4.51
CA SER A 14 16.15 -0.10 -5.88
C SER A 14 15.32 1.17 -6.09
N LYS A 15 14.50 1.57 -5.11
CA LYS A 15 13.69 2.79 -5.17
C LYS A 15 14.52 4.01 -4.74
N SER A 16 15.59 4.28 -5.46
CA SER A 16 16.66 5.23 -5.13
C SER A 16 16.89 6.28 -6.21
N PHE A 17 17.63 7.32 -5.86
CA PHE A 17 18.08 8.34 -6.82
C PHE A 17 18.95 7.76 -7.93
N GLU A 18 19.80 6.79 -7.62
CA GLU A 18 20.69 6.14 -8.59
C GLU A 18 19.87 5.42 -9.67
N SER A 19 18.89 4.63 -9.25
CA SER A 19 17.98 3.93 -10.18
C SER A 19 17.12 4.91 -10.98
N TYR A 20 16.64 5.97 -10.35
CA TYR A 20 15.91 7.04 -11.03
C TYR A 20 16.77 7.72 -12.11
N GLN A 21 18.03 8.11 -11.79
CA GLN A 21 18.95 8.68 -12.77
C GLN A 21 19.25 7.70 -13.90
N LEU A 22 19.40 6.40 -13.61
CA LEU A 22 19.63 5.36 -14.61
C LEU A 22 18.46 5.33 -15.61
N LEU A 23 17.22 5.36 -15.14
CA LEU A 23 16.04 5.42 -16.01
C LEU A 23 16.03 6.69 -16.88
N LEU A 24 16.23 7.87 -16.30
CA LEU A 24 16.27 9.13 -17.06
C LEU A 24 17.34 9.11 -18.12
N ARG A 25 18.54 8.60 -17.82
CA ARG A 25 19.64 8.45 -18.80
C ARG A 25 19.30 7.45 -19.90
N ALA A 26 18.59 6.37 -19.59
CA ALA A 26 18.13 5.41 -20.58
C ALA A 26 17.12 6.06 -21.53
N MET A 27 16.13 6.76 -21.01
CA MET A 27 15.14 7.52 -21.79
C MET A 27 15.80 8.56 -22.70
N LEU A 28 16.79 9.30 -22.18
CA LEU A 28 17.54 10.29 -22.94
C LEU A 28 18.37 9.65 -24.09
N ARG A 29 19.07 8.53 -23.80
CA ARG A 29 19.85 7.81 -24.83
C ARG A 29 18.99 7.24 -25.94
N LEU A 30 17.75 6.83 -25.64
CA LEU A 30 16.76 6.41 -26.63
C LEU A 30 16.22 7.54 -27.48
N GLY A 31 16.48 8.80 -27.11
CA GLY A 31 15.87 9.94 -27.76
C GLY A 31 14.37 10.04 -27.56
N MET A 32 13.87 9.52 -26.42
CA MET A 32 12.43 9.57 -26.13
C MET A 32 11.87 10.98 -26.21
N THR A 33 10.72 11.10 -26.81
CA THR A 33 9.94 12.33 -26.98
C THR A 33 8.69 12.31 -26.12
N ARG A 34 7.90 13.38 -26.15
CA ARG A 34 6.60 13.42 -25.44
C ARG A 34 5.53 12.50 -26.04
N GLY A 35 5.74 11.97 -27.23
CA GLY A 35 4.85 11.00 -27.90
C GLY A 35 5.17 9.56 -27.50
N ASP A 36 6.24 9.31 -26.76
CA ASP A 36 6.64 7.99 -26.29
C ASP A 36 6.12 7.75 -24.87
N CYS A 37 6.19 6.50 -24.41
CA CYS A 37 5.68 6.12 -23.10
C CYS A 37 6.64 5.19 -22.34
N VAL A 38 6.42 5.12 -21.03
CA VAL A 38 7.09 4.18 -20.13
C VAL A 38 6.11 3.07 -19.74
N ALA A 39 6.50 1.81 -19.84
CA ALA A 39 5.76 0.67 -19.30
C ALA A 39 6.48 0.12 -18.06
N ALA A 40 5.84 0.22 -16.90
CA ALA A 40 6.33 -0.32 -15.64
C ALA A 40 5.81 -1.75 -15.45
N VAL A 41 6.69 -2.75 -15.53
CA VAL A 41 6.36 -4.16 -15.31
C VAL A 41 7.00 -4.61 -14.01
N GLY A 42 6.19 -4.91 -12.97
CA GLY A 42 6.73 -5.34 -11.68
C GLY A 42 5.79 -5.06 -10.50
N GLY A 43 6.34 -5.13 -9.29
CA GLY A 43 5.63 -4.75 -8.07
C GLY A 43 5.55 -3.24 -7.88
N GLY A 44 5.08 -2.81 -6.70
CA GLY A 44 4.91 -1.38 -6.38
C GLY A 44 6.18 -0.55 -6.55
N MET A 45 7.35 -1.08 -6.21
CA MET A 45 8.63 -0.40 -6.41
C MET A 45 8.85 -0.01 -7.88
N ALA A 46 8.60 -0.94 -8.81
CA ALA A 46 8.78 -0.67 -10.24
C ALA A 46 7.79 0.38 -10.74
N GLY A 47 6.51 0.29 -10.31
CA GLY A 47 5.47 1.27 -10.66
C GLY A 47 5.79 2.67 -10.15
N ASP A 48 6.18 2.79 -8.88
CA ASP A 48 6.51 4.07 -8.25
C ASP A 48 7.71 4.75 -8.91
N LEU A 49 8.79 4.00 -9.10
CA LEU A 49 10.03 4.51 -9.68
C LEU A 49 9.87 4.89 -11.17
N ALA A 50 9.26 4.00 -11.96
CA ALA A 50 9.05 4.26 -13.38
C ALA A 50 8.02 5.38 -13.60
N GLY A 51 6.96 5.41 -12.78
CA GLY A 51 5.98 6.50 -12.81
C GLY A 51 6.59 7.85 -12.44
N PHE A 52 7.50 7.89 -11.45
CA PHE A 52 8.21 9.13 -11.11
C PHE A 52 9.19 9.58 -12.19
N ALA A 53 9.89 8.63 -12.82
CA ALA A 53 10.73 8.95 -13.99
C ALA A 53 9.87 9.50 -15.14
N ALA A 54 8.73 8.90 -15.43
CA ALA A 54 7.79 9.39 -16.44
C ALA A 54 7.22 10.78 -16.09
N ALA A 55 6.88 11.03 -14.82
CA ALA A 55 6.36 12.30 -14.35
C ALA A 55 7.32 13.47 -14.57
N THR A 56 8.61 13.21 -14.49
CA THR A 56 9.65 14.26 -14.51
C THR A 56 10.37 14.39 -15.84
N TYR A 57 10.49 13.30 -16.60
CA TYR A 57 11.11 13.34 -17.93
C TYR A 57 10.30 14.24 -18.87
N MET A 58 10.95 15.22 -19.48
CA MET A 58 10.35 16.24 -20.36
C MET A 58 9.11 16.96 -19.75
N ARG A 59 9.00 17.02 -18.43
CA ARG A 59 7.88 17.54 -17.62
C ARG A 59 6.61 16.68 -17.70
N GLY A 60 6.77 15.40 -17.99
CA GLY A 60 5.71 14.40 -18.07
C GLY A 60 5.65 13.72 -19.43
N VAL A 61 5.75 12.40 -19.40
CA VAL A 61 5.44 11.49 -20.51
C VAL A 61 4.42 10.47 -20.01
N ASP A 62 3.70 9.87 -20.93
CA ASP A 62 2.72 8.85 -20.58
C ASP A 62 3.40 7.62 -19.95
N PHE A 63 2.74 6.99 -18.97
CA PHE A 63 3.17 5.70 -18.49
C PHE A 63 2.01 4.72 -18.30
N TYR A 64 2.35 3.45 -18.38
CA TYR A 64 1.45 2.32 -18.20
C TYR A 64 1.97 1.46 -17.06
N ASN A 65 1.06 0.95 -16.22
CA ASN A 65 1.45 0.11 -15.09
C ASN A 65 0.97 -1.34 -15.30
N ILE A 66 1.88 -2.30 -15.19
CA ILE A 66 1.64 -3.73 -15.35
C ILE A 66 2.06 -4.40 -14.04
N PRO A 67 1.19 -4.38 -13.00
CA PRO A 67 1.54 -4.85 -11.68
C PRO A 67 1.62 -6.38 -11.62
N THR A 68 2.73 -6.90 -11.06
CA THR A 68 2.99 -8.34 -10.95
C THR A 68 3.01 -8.87 -9.51
N THR A 69 2.65 -8.04 -8.53
CA THR A 69 2.43 -8.46 -7.15
C THR A 69 1.00 -8.15 -6.73
N LEU A 70 0.41 -8.96 -5.85
CA LEU A 70 -0.98 -8.75 -5.41
C LEU A 70 -1.17 -7.37 -4.79
N ARG A 71 -0.27 -6.93 -3.92
CA ARG A 71 -0.31 -5.57 -3.34
C ARG A 71 -0.36 -4.48 -4.43
N SER A 72 0.41 -4.65 -5.49
CA SER A 72 0.40 -3.68 -6.58
C SER A 72 -0.87 -3.76 -7.40
N GLN A 73 -1.41 -4.97 -7.62
CA GLN A 73 -2.67 -5.15 -8.35
C GLN A 73 -3.86 -4.52 -7.62
N VAL A 74 -3.96 -4.70 -6.29
CA VAL A 74 -5.13 -4.21 -5.54
C VAL A 74 -4.96 -2.78 -5.04
N ASP A 75 -3.72 -2.27 -4.94
CA ASP A 75 -3.47 -0.98 -4.29
C ASP A 75 -2.50 -0.08 -5.05
N SER A 76 -1.19 -0.31 -5.02
CA SER A 76 -0.20 0.72 -5.36
C SER A 76 -0.19 1.15 -6.83
N SER A 77 -0.70 0.33 -7.77
CA SER A 77 -0.76 0.68 -9.19
C SER A 77 -1.79 1.75 -9.54
N ILE A 78 -2.72 2.08 -8.63
CA ILE A 78 -3.81 3.02 -8.84
C ILE A 78 -3.68 4.21 -7.91
N GLY A 79 -3.98 5.40 -8.41
CA GLY A 79 -4.03 6.63 -7.62
C GLY A 79 -2.83 7.55 -7.81
N GLY A 80 -1.94 7.22 -8.74
CA GLY A 80 -0.90 8.12 -9.25
C GLY A 80 0.17 8.53 -8.26
N LYS A 81 0.27 7.91 -7.10
CA LYS A 81 1.39 8.14 -6.18
C LYS A 81 2.64 7.50 -6.78
N THR A 82 3.63 8.31 -7.14
CA THR A 82 4.91 7.86 -7.68
C THR A 82 6.02 8.52 -6.88
N ALA A 83 7.05 7.77 -6.47
CA ALA A 83 8.08 8.29 -5.60
C ALA A 83 9.34 7.42 -5.57
N ILE A 84 10.39 8.01 -5.00
CA ILE A 84 11.62 7.35 -4.58
C ILE A 84 11.89 7.62 -3.10
N ASP A 85 12.75 6.80 -2.53
CA ASP A 85 13.25 6.95 -1.17
C ASP A 85 14.51 7.81 -1.16
N MET A 86 14.74 8.53 -0.06
CA MET A 86 15.92 9.37 0.10
C MET A 86 16.32 9.41 1.58
N ASP A 87 17.60 9.20 1.88
CA ASP A 87 18.19 9.28 3.23
C ASP A 87 17.44 8.44 4.28
N GLY A 88 16.99 7.23 3.87
CA GLY A 88 16.26 6.31 4.74
C GLY A 88 14.78 6.68 4.93
N VAL A 89 14.30 7.76 4.28
CA VAL A 89 12.90 8.16 4.35
C VAL A 89 12.18 7.68 3.09
N LYS A 90 11.19 6.79 3.29
CA LYS A 90 10.39 6.23 2.18
C LYS A 90 9.50 7.26 1.52
N ASN A 91 9.39 7.18 0.19
CA ASN A 91 8.45 7.95 -0.64
C ASN A 91 8.50 9.47 -0.44
N ILE A 92 9.67 10.02 -0.07
CA ILE A 92 9.79 11.44 0.28
C ILE A 92 9.90 12.35 -0.94
N VAL A 93 10.45 11.84 -2.04
CA VAL A 93 10.60 12.57 -3.30
C VAL A 93 9.71 11.92 -4.34
N GLY A 94 8.68 12.63 -4.81
CA GLY A 94 7.71 12.05 -5.72
C GLY A 94 6.76 13.06 -6.33
N ALA A 95 5.84 12.54 -7.13
CA ALA A 95 4.79 13.30 -7.79
C ALA A 95 3.49 12.50 -7.86
N PHE A 96 2.36 13.22 -7.98
CA PHE A 96 1.12 12.60 -8.42
C PHE A 96 1.12 12.56 -9.95
N HIS A 97 1.26 11.37 -10.52
CA HIS A 97 1.25 11.14 -11.96
C HIS A 97 0.41 9.89 -12.27
N GLN A 98 -0.75 10.09 -12.87
CA GLN A 98 -1.67 8.99 -13.15
C GLN A 98 -1.16 8.15 -14.33
N PRO A 99 -1.20 6.81 -14.25
CA PRO A 99 -0.95 5.97 -15.41
C PRO A 99 -2.09 6.15 -16.45
N ARG A 100 -1.76 6.06 -17.71
CA ARG A 100 -2.75 6.05 -18.80
C ARG A 100 -3.66 4.82 -18.75
N ALA A 101 -3.09 3.69 -18.38
CA ALA A 101 -3.81 2.47 -18.08
C ALA A 101 -3.03 1.61 -17.09
N VAL A 102 -3.75 0.78 -16.35
CA VAL A 102 -3.20 -0.29 -15.51
C VAL A 102 -3.68 -1.62 -16.08
N LEU A 103 -2.73 -2.46 -16.48
CA LEU A 103 -3.01 -3.77 -17.04
C LEU A 103 -2.80 -4.82 -15.94
N ILE A 104 -3.90 -5.38 -15.44
CA ILE A 104 -3.87 -6.35 -14.34
C ILE A 104 -4.13 -7.75 -14.92
N ASP A 105 -3.09 -8.58 -14.82
CA ASP A 105 -3.14 -9.99 -15.18
C ASP A 105 -2.87 -10.83 -13.93
N THR A 106 -3.87 -11.57 -13.48
CA THR A 106 -3.78 -12.42 -12.29
C THR A 106 -2.83 -13.61 -12.47
N ASP A 107 -2.55 -14.01 -13.71
CA ASP A 107 -1.60 -15.09 -13.99
C ASP A 107 -0.17 -14.74 -13.57
N THR A 108 0.18 -13.46 -13.51
CA THR A 108 1.47 -12.99 -13.00
C THR A 108 1.69 -13.33 -11.52
N LEU A 109 0.62 -13.61 -10.78
CA LEU A 109 0.67 -13.96 -9.36
C LEU A 109 1.08 -15.42 -9.12
N ARG A 110 1.05 -16.29 -10.14
CA ARG A 110 1.39 -17.73 -9.99
C ARG A 110 2.80 -17.98 -9.45
N SER A 111 3.73 -17.06 -9.73
CA SER A 111 5.11 -17.15 -9.23
C SER A 111 5.36 -16.33 -7.97
N LEU A 112 4.34 -15.63 -7.46
CA LEU A 112 4.50 -14.78 -6.28
C LEU A 112 4.66 -15.64 -5.01
N PRO A 113 5.70 -15.42 -4.19
CA PRO A 113 5.88 -16.17 -2.95
C PRO A 113 4.66 -16.05 -2.01
N PRO A 114 4.27 -17.12 -1.30
CA PRO A 114 3.09 -17.12 -0.42
C PRO A 114 3.06 -15.98 0.60
N ARG A 115 4.21 -15.60 1.17
CA ARG A 115 4.32 -14.48 2.11
C ARG A 115 4.00 -13.15 1.44
N GLN A 116 4.39 -12.94 0.18
CA GLN A 116 4.07 -11.75 -0.59
C GLN A 116 2.59 -11.72 -1.00
N MET A 117 2.02 -12.90 -1.28
CA MET A 117 0.59 -13.04 -1.53
C MET A 117 -0.22 -12.63 -0.30
N ALA A 118 0.12 -13.18 0.87
CA ALA A 118 -0.49 -12.80 2.15
C ALA A 118 -0.39 -11.28 2.41
N ALA A 119 0.80 -10.70 2.22
CA ALA A 119 1.00 -9.26 2.38
C ALA A 119 0.14 -8.42 1.42
N GLY A 120 -0.12 -8.90 0.21
CA GLY A 120 -1.05 -8.25 -0.73
C GLY A 120 -2.50 -8.34 -0.27
N LEU A 121 -2.93 -9.49 0.26
CA LEU A 121 -4.28 -9.69 0.81
C LEU A 121 -4.59 -8.73 1.97
N ALA A 122 -3.59 -8.29 2.73
CA ALA A 122 -3.80 -7.31 3.80
C ALA A 122 -4.46 -6.02 3.29
N GLU A 123 -4.11 -5.56 2.08
CA GLU A 123 -4.70 -4.36 1.47
C GLU A 123 -6.16 -4.60 1.06
N SER A 124 -6.48 -5.79 0.54
CA SER A 124 -7.87 -6.14 0.24
C SER A 124 -8.71 -6.26 1.50
N VAL A 125 -8.18 -6.87 2.57
CA VAL A 125 -8.84 -6.95 3.88
C VAL A 125 -9.05 -5.55 4.46
N LYS A 126 -8.07 -4.65 4.38
CA LYS A 126 -8.18 -3.24 4.79
C LYS A 126 -9.37 -2.55 4.13
N MET A 127 -9.47 -2.65 2.80
CA MET A 127 -10.57 -2.06 2.03
C MET A 127 -11.91 -2.72 2.34
N ALA A 128 -11.91 -4.03 2.54
CA ALA A 128 -13.11 -4.78 2.91
C ALA A 128 -13.67 -4.35 4.27
N VAL A 129 -12.80 -4.24 5.28
CA VAL A 129 -13.18 -3.82 6.63
C VAL A 129 -13.82 -2.44 6.63
N THR A 130 -13.28 -1.51 5.87
CA THR A 130 -13.71 -0.10 5.90
C THR A 130 -14.82 0.23 4.91
N CYS A 131 -14.91 -0.48 3.76
CA CYS A 131 -15.71 -0.03 2.63
C CYS A 131 -16.66 -1.10 2.06
N ASP A 132 -16.47 -2.40 2.36
CA ASP A 132 -17.23 -3.47 1.72
C ASP A 132 -17.35 -4.71 2.60
N ALA A 133 -18.43 -4.80 3.40
CA ALA A 133 -18.70 -5.94 4.25
C ALA A 133 -18.86 -7.27 3.47
N ALA A 134 -19.34 -7.21 2.22
CA ALA A 134 -19.51 -8.41 1.41
C ALA A 134 -18.16 -8.93 0.86
N LEU A 135 -17.21 -8.04 0.57
CA LEU A 135 -15.83 -8.45 0.27
C LEU A 135 -15.16 -9.09 1.48
N LEU A 136 -15.39 -8.54 2.69
CA LEU A 136 -14.88 -9.15 3.92
C LEU A 136 -15.44 -10.55 4.12
N ALA A 137 -16.77 -10.73 3.91
CA ALA A 137 -17.43 -12.02 4.00
C ALA A 137 -16.94 -13.02 2.93
N LEU A 138 -16.65 -12.55 1.71
CA LEU A 138 -16.05 -13.37 0.66
C LEU A 138 -14.68 -13.92 1.12
N ILE A 139 -13.79 -13.05 1.61
CA ILE A 139 -12.46 -13.47 2.08
C ILE A 139 -12.59 -14.43 3.29
N GLU A 140 -13.48 -14.13 4.22
CA GLU A 140 -13.74 -14.94 5.41
C GLU A 140 -14.22 -16.35 5.08
N ASN A 141 -15.19 -16.50 4.15
CA ASN A 141 -15.84 -17.75 3.82
C ASN A 141 -15.19 -18.50 2.64
N SER A 142 -14.22 -17.91 1.96
CA SER A 142 -13.51 -18.54 0.85
C SER A 142 -12.96 -19.92 1.24
N ALA A 143 -13.22 -20.92 0.45
CA ALA A 143 -12.61 -22.25 0.60
C ALA A 143 -11.20 -22.31 -0.04
N ASP A 144 -10.98 -21.47 -1.08
CA ASP A 144 -9.70 -21.33 -1.78
C ASP A 144 -9.50 -19.87 -2.18
N LEU A 145 -8.70 -19.16 -1.40
CA LEU A 145 -8.39 -17.75 -1.67
C LEU A 145 -7.75 -17.53 -3.04
N THR A 146 -7.05 -18.53 -3.58
CA THR A 146 -6.42 -18.41 -4.90
C THR A 146 -7.48 -18.41 -6.01
N ALA A 147 -8.49 -19.25 -5.89
CA ALA A 147 -9.61 -19.30 -6.83
C ALA A 147 -10.45 -18.01 -6.79
N ASP A 148 -10.57 -17.38 -5.63
CA ASP A 148 -11.36 -16.17 -5.43
C ASP A 148 -10.56 -14.86 -5.70
N LEU A 149 -9.24 -14.95 -5.98
CA LEU A 149 -8.40 -13.77 -6.24
C LEU A 149 -8.94 -12.82 -7.30
N PRO A 150 -9.44 -13.28 -8.46
CA PRO A 150 -9.96 -12.36 -9.47
C PRO A 150 -11.09 -11.46 -8.95
N GLU A 151 -12.02 -12.03 -8.19
CA GLU A 151 -13.13 -11.28 -7.58
C GLU A 151 -12.62 -10.35 -6.46
N ILE A 152 -11.72 -10.83 -5.60
CA ILE A 152 -11.11 -10.02 -4.54
C ILE A 152 -10.38 -8.80 -5.15
N ILE A 153 -9.61 -9.00 -6.21
CA ILE A 153 -8.89 -7.94 -6.92
C ILE A 153 -9.88 -6.95 -7.54
N ALA A 154 -10.87 -7.43 -8.28
CA ALA A 154 -11.86 -6.60 -8.95
C ALA A 154 -12.60 -5.69 -7.96
N ARG A 155 -13.05 -6.23 -6.83
CA ARG A 155 -13.75 -5.48 -5.78
C ARG A 155 -12.83 -4.49 -5.07
N SER A 156 -11.60 -4.88 -4.76
CA SER A 156 -10.59 -3.98 -4.16
C SER A 156 -10.32 -2.79 -5.08
N LEU A 157 -10.16 -3.04 -6.38
CA LEU A 157 -9.96 -2.00 -7.40
C LEU A 157 -11.15 -1.06 -7.50
N ALA A 158 -12.38 -1.59 -7.49
CA ALA A 158 -13.59 -0.76 -7.54
C ALA A 158 -13.71 0.17 -6.33
N ILE A 159 -13.37 -0.32 -5.13
CA ILE A 159 -13.31 0.51 -3.91
C ILE A 159 -12.26 1.60 -4.08
N LYS A 160 -11.04 1.23 -4.45
CA LYS A 160 -9.93 2.18 -4.56
C LYS A 160 -10.17 3.22 -5.64
N ALA A 161 -10.65 2.83 -6.82
CA ALA A 161 -10.97 3.76 -7.90
C ALA A 161 -11.98 4.81 -7.44
N ARG A 162 -13.10 4.38 -6.84
CA ARG A 162 -14.11 5.29 -6.28
C ARG A 162 -13.54 6.28 -5.26
N VAL A 163 -12.68 5.81 -4.36
CA VAL A 163 -12.06 6.66 -3.34
C VAL A 163 -11.07 7.67 -3.96
N VAL A 164 -10.27 7.23 -4.94
CA VAL A 164 -9.29 8.09 -5.63
C VAL A 164 -9.98 9.12 -6.52
N GLU A 165 -11.06 8.76 -7.20
CA GLU A 165 -11.85 9.70 -8.02
C GLU A 165 -12.44 10.82 -7.19
N GLN A 166 -12.88 10.54 -5.96
CA GLN A 166 -13.45 11.54 -5.05
C GLN A 166 -12.38 12.39 -4.35
N ASP A 167 -11.18 11.86 -4.14
CA ASP A 167 -10.10 12.54 -3.46
C ASP A 167 -8.72 12.15 -4.05
N PRO A 168 -8.35 12.73 -5.21
CA PRO A 168 -7.10 12.36 -5.90
C PRO A 168 -5.83 12.64 -5.09
N THR A 169 -5.84 13.63 -4.21
CA THR A 169 -4.66 14.14 -3.48
C THR A 169 -4.62 13.80 -1.99
N GLU A 170 -5.57 12.98 -1.51
CA GLU A 170 -5.62 12.49 -0.10
C GLU A 170 -5.79 13.62 0.95
N GLN A 171 -6.67 14.54 0.67
CA GLN A 171 -6.98 15.60 1.63
C GLN A 171 -8.17 15.29 2.54
N GLY A 172 -9.00 14.32 2.19
CA GLY A 172 -10.23 13.96 2.87
C GLY A 172 -10.51 12.45 2.88
N LEU A 173 -11.47 12.02 2.04
CA LEU A 173 -11.98 10.65 1.99
C LEU A 173 -10.87 9.60 1.78
N ARG A 174 -9.88 9.88 0.94
CA ARG A 174 -8.82 8.93 0.61
C ARG A 174 -8.00 8.50 1.83
N ARG A 175 -8.07 9.24 2.94
CA ARG A 175 -7.46 8.84 4.22
C ARG A 175 -8.03 7.53 4.76
N VAL A 176 -9.22 7.09 4.34
CA VAL A 176 -9.77 5.77 4.70
C VAL A 176 -8.82 4.64 4.32
N LEU A 177 -8.06 4.78 3.23
CA LEU A 177 -7.06 3.82 2.79
C LEU A 177 -5.85 3.73 3.73
N ASN A 178 -5.75 4.61 4.73
CA ASN A 178 -4.74 4.54 5.79
C ASN A 178 -5.21 3.75 7.03
N PHE A 179 -6.35 3.05 6.97
CA PHE A 179 -6.78 2.15 8.04
C PHE A 179 -5.67 1.13 8.35
N GLY A 180 -5.27 1.02 9.61
CA GLY A 180 -4.15 0.19 10.05
C GLY A 180 -2.75 0.75 9.77
N HIS A 181 -2.60 1.77 8.91
CA HIS A 181 -1.29 2.26 8.48
C HIS A 181 -0.57 3.08 9.55
N THR A 182 -1.27 3.79 10.42
CA THR A 182 -0.64 4.62 11.44
C THR A 182 0.26 3.80 12.36
N ILE A 183 -0.27 2.74 12.95
CA ILE A 183 0.53 1.79 13.75
C ILE A 183 1.38 0.91 12.82
N GLY A 184 0.84 0.48 11.68
CA GLY A 184 1.56 -0.35 10.72
C GLY A 184 2.89 0.24 10.27
N HIS A 185 2.95 1.53 9.95
CA HIS A 185 4.20 2.22 9.57
C HIS A 185 5.18 2.34 10.75
N ALA A 186 4.69 2.54 11.97
CA ALA A 186 5.55 2.52 13.16
C ALA A 186 6.18 1.13 13.36
N ILE A 187 5.39 0.07 13.20
CA ILE A 187 5.87 -1.33 13.24
C ILE A 187 6.88 -1.58 12.10
N GLU A 188 6.57 -1.16 10.87
CA GLU A 188 7.44 -1.34 9.70
C GLU A 188 8.82 -0.70 9.92
N SER A 189 8.82 0.53 10.44
CA SER A 189 10.05 1.25 10.76
C SER A 189 10.82 0.57 11.88
N CYS A 190 10.15 0.11 12.94
CA CYS A 190 10.76 -0.58 14.06
C CYS A 190 11.31 -1.96 13.67
N ALA A 191 10.62 -2.66 12.74
CA ALA A 191 11.01 -3.99 12.27
C ALA A 191 12.26 -3.98 11.37
N GLY A 192 12.67 -2.83 10.83
CA GLY A 192 13.88 -2.71 10.02
C GLY A 192 13.93 -3.67 8.82
N GLY A 193 12.81 -3.88 8.13
CA GLY A 193 12.70 -4.75 6.96
C GLY A 193 12.47 -6.24 7.26
N LYS A 194 12.34 -6.65 8.53
CA LYS A 194 12.03 -8.04 8.91
C LYS A 194 10.59 -8.43 8.61
N LEU A 195 9.67 -7.46 8.67
CA LEU A 195 8.26 -7.62 8.32
C LEU A 195 7.96 -6.94 6.99
N LEU A 196 7.07 -7.56 6.21
CA LEU A 196 6.55 -6.94 5.00
C LEU A 196 5.50 -5.88 5.37
N HIS A 197 5.34 -4.88 4.50
CA HIS A 197 4.36 -3.81 4.69
C HIS A 197 2.96 -4.33 5.03
N GLY A 198 2.42 -5.29 4.26
CA GLY A 198 1.09 -5.86 4.53
C GLY A 198 0.99 -6.59 5.87
N GLU A 199 2.08 -7.20 6.35
CA GLU A 199 2.13 -7.79 7.69
C GLU A 199 2.02 -6.71 8.78
N CYS A 200 2.70 -5.57 8.57
CA CYS A 200 2.64 -4.43 9.48
C CYS A 200 1.25 -3.77 9.48
N VAL A 201 0.63 -3.62 8.30
CA VAL A 201 -0.74 -3.10 8.16
C VAL A 201 -1.75 -4.03 8.82
N ALA A 202 -1.61 -5.35 8.66
CA ALA A 202 -2.47 -6.34 9.33
C ALA A 202 -2.45 -6.18 10.86
N LEU A 203 -1.27 -6.06 11.44
CA LEU A 203 -1.09 -5.79 12.87
C LEU A 203 -1.70 -4.46 13.29
N GLY A 204 -1.51 -3.42 12.48
CA GLY A 204 -2.02 -2.08 12.76
C GLY A 204 -3.54 -1.94 12.62
N MET A 205 -4.22 -2.82 11.88
CA MET A 205 -5.68 -2.82 11.77
C MET A 205 -6.38 -3.26 13.06
N LEU A 206 -5.81 -4.22 13.79
CA LEU A 206 -6.45 -4.83 14.96
C LEU A 206 -6.82 -3.81 16.06
N PRO A 207 -5.92 -2.92 16.50
CA PRO A 207 -6.25 -1.93 17.53
C PRO A 207 -7.23 -0.85 17.04
N MET A 208 -7.44 -0.72 15.73
CA MET A 208 -8.36 0.24 15.13
C MET A 208 -9.78 -0.28 14.99
N CYS A 209 -10.04 -1.52 15.39
CA CYS A 209 -11.36 -2.15 15.38
C CYS A 209 -12.01 -2.18 16.77
N ALA A 210 -13.34 -2.08 16.81
CA ALA A 210 -14.12 -2.45 17.99
C ALA A 210 -13.89 -3.92 18.36
N PRO A 211 -14.02 -4.33 19.65
CA PRO A 211 -13.63 -5.67 20.12
C PRO A 211 -14.21 -6.84 19.32
N ALA A 212 -15.52 -6.79 18.98
CA ALA A 212 -16.17 -7.85 18.23
C ALA A 212 -15.60 -7.98 16.79
N LEU A 213 -15.42 -6.85 16.10
CA LEU A 213 -14.83 -6.82 14.77
C LEU A 213 -13.36 -7.24 14.80
N ARG A 214 -12.61 -6.83 15.83
CA ARG A 214 -11.20 -7.21 16.04
C ARG A 214 -11.04 -8.72 16.12
N HIS A 215 -11.88 -9.39 16.92
CA HIS A 215 -11.84 -10.85 17.05
C HIS A 215 -12.09 -11.55 15.71
N ARG A 216 -13.12 -11.11 14.98
CA ARG A 216 -13.43 -11.59 13.63
C ARG A 216 -12.28 -11.35 12.66
N LEU A 217 -11.75 -10.12 12.62
CA LEU A 217 -10.64 -9.75 11.76
C LEU A 217 -9.38 -10.57 12.03
N ALA A 218 -9.05 -10.83 13.29
CA ALA A 218 -7.91 -11.67 13.66
C ALA A 218 -8.04 -13.10 13.09
N GLY A 219 -9.25 -13.65 13.05
CA GLY A 219 -9.53 -14.94 12.37
C GLY A 219 -9.24 -14.87 10.86
N ILE A 220 -9.73 -13.81 10.20
CA ILE A 220 -9.52 -13.57 8.76
C ILE A 220 -8.05 -13.39 8.43
N LEU A 221 -7.33 -12.58 9.20
CA LEU A 221 -5.90 -12.33 9.00
C LEU A 221 -5.08 -13.64 9.11
N ARG A 222 -5.35 -14.47 10.14
CA ARG A 222 -4.69 -15.78 10.27
C ARG A 222 -4.98 -16.69 9.08
N LYS A 223 -6.22 -16.71 8.58
CA LYS A 223 -6.60 -17.45 7.37
C LYS A 223 -5.82 -16.97 6.14
N CYS A 224 -5.57 -15.69 6.02
CA CYS A 224 -4.76 -15.08 4.94
C CYS A 224 -3.25 -15.32 5.13
N GLY A 225 -2.80 -15.99 6.20
CA GLY A 225 -1.37 -16.18 6.48
C GLY A 225 -0.67 -14.93 7.05
N LEU A 226 -1.44 -14.01 7.63
CA LEU A 226 -0.93 -12.74 8.18
C LEU A 226 -0.76 -12.84 9.70
N PRO A 227 0.24 -12.16 10.29
CA PRO A 227 0.42 -12.11 11.73
C PRO A 227 -0.72 -11.32 12.40
N THR A 228 -1.07 -11.76 13.62
CA THR A 228 -2.04 -11.08 14.48
C THR A 228 -1.42 -10.59 15.78
N THR A 229 -0.16 -10.91 16.02
CA THR A 229 0.63 -10.47 17.18
C THR A 229 2.06 -10.16 16.74
N CYS A 230 2.73 -9.25 17.43
CA CYS A 230 4.15 -9.01 17.28
C CYS A 230 4.77 -8.64 18.64
N GLY A 231 6.09 -8.73 18.77
CA GLY A 231 6.79 -8.48 20.02
C GLY A 231 7.17 -7.00 20.25
N PHE A 232 6.52 -6.03 19.59
CA PHE A 232 6.85 -4.62 19.76
C PHE A 232 5.99 -3.98 20.85
N THR A 233 6.63 -3.32 21.80
CA THR A 233 5.98 -2.58 22.87
C THR A 233 5.58 -1.16 22.43
N ALA A 234 4.58 -0.56 23.06
CA ALA A 234 4.19 0.83 22.84
C ALA A 234 5.37 1.80 22.94
N ARG A 235 6.28 1.58 23.92
CA ARG A 235 7.50 2.39 24.09
C ARG A 235 8.42 2.37 22.86
N GLN A 236 8.50 1.24 22.15
CA GLN A 236 9.31 1.13 20.93
C GLN A 236 8.65 1.81 19.73
N LEU A 237 7.32 1.84 19.66
CA LEU A 237 6.58 2.42 18.56
C LEU A 237 6.41 3.95 18.68
N LEU A 238 6.39 4.49 19.91
CA LEU A 238 6.13 5.91 20.19
C LEU A 238 7.02 6.89 19.39
N PRO A 239 8.34 6.70 19.27
CA PRO A 239 9.18 7.62 18.50
C PRO A 239 8.75 7.74 17.04
N TYR A 240 8.34 6.64 16.41
CA TYR A 240 7.92 6.61 15.01
C TYR A 240 6.56 7.30 14.79
N LEU A 241 5.62 7.15 15.74
CA LEU A 241 4.33 7.87 15.68
C LEU A 241 4.51 9.38 15.83
N ARG A 242 5.42 9.84 16.69
CA ARG A 242 5.72 11.26 16.87
C ARG A 242 6.41 11.90 15.65
N HIS A 243 7.14 11.11 14.87
CA HIS A 243 7.78 11.55 13.62
C HIS A 243 6.88 11.47 12.40
N ASP A 244 5.65 10.98 12.53
CA ASP A 244 4.70 10.98 11.41
C ASP A 244 4.44 12.43 10.95
N LYS A 245 4.74 12.72 9.67
CA LYS A 245 4.61 14.04 9.04
C LYS A 245 3.19 14.60 9.10
N LYS A 246 2.20 13.76 9.42
CA LYS A 246 0.79 14.14 9.58
C LYS A 246 0.49 14.80 10.93
N ALA A 247 1.45 14.81 11.87
CA ALA A 247 1.30 15.33 13.22
C ALA A 247 1.64 16.83 13.35
N ALA A 248 1.34 17.66 12.35
CA ALA A 248 1.64 19.10 12.39
C ALA A 248 0.97 19.84 13.56
N SER A 249 -0.05 19.25 14.19
CA SER A 249 -0.78 19.77 15.36
C SER A 249 -0.59 18.94 16.64
N GLY A 250 0.31 17.95 16.63
CA GLY A 250 0.45 16.98 17.74
C GLY A 250 -0.60 15.87 17.73
N GLU A 251 -1.56 15.90 16.82
CA GLU A 251 -2.59 14.88 16.62
C GLU A 251 -2.47 14.24 15.24
N ILE A 252 -2.80 12.96 15.16
CA ILE A 252 -2.78 12.15 13.94
C ILE A 252 -4.23 11.78 13.59
N CYS A 253 -4.62 11.97 12.34
CA CYS A 253 -5.90 11.48 11.85
C CYS A 253 -5.82 9.97 11.67
N ILE A 254 -6.59 9.24 12.45
CA ILE A 254 -6.73 7.78 12.40
C ILE A 254 -8.07 7.37 11.80
N VAL A 255 -8.11 6.16 11.27
CA VAL A 255 -9.33 5.53 10.76
C VAL A 255 -9.71 4.40 11.71
N LEU A 256 -10.96 4.37 12.12
CA LEU A 256 -11.52 3.37 13.03
C LEU A 256 -12.68 2.64 12.36
N ALA A 257 -12.87 1.37 12.71
CA ALA A 257 -13.98 0.54 12.24
C ALA A 257 -14.68 -0.13 13.41
N ASP A 258 -15.97 0.18 13.59
CA ASP A 258 -16.79 -0.44 14.62
C ASP A 258 -17.51 -1.67 14.07
N GLU A 259 -17.88 -1.65 12.80
CA GLU A 259 -18.48 -2.76 12.04
C GLU A 259 -17.88 -2.88 10.63
N ALA A 260 -18.08 -4.04 10.02
CA ALA A 260 -17.56 -4.30 8.68
C ALA A 260 -18.26 -3.45 7.62
N GLY A 261 -17.50 -2.85 6.70
CA GLY A 261 -17.99 -2.02 5.61
C GLY A 261 -18.24 -0.57 6.00
N ALA A 262 -17.92 -0.18 7.25
CA ALA A 262 -18.08 1.17 7.75
C ALA A 262 -16.81 1.67 8.46
N PHE A 263 -16.60 2.97 8.43
CA PHE A 263 -15.45 3.61 9.08
C PHE A 263 -15.84 4.98 9.63
N ARG A 264 -15.03 5.45 10.56
CA ARG A 264 -15.01 6.82 11.04
C ARG A 264 -13.57 7.32 11.15
N MET A 265 -13.40 8.63 11.09
CA MET A 265 -12.09 9.26 11.24
C MET A 265 -12.07 10.09 12.50
N GLU A 266 -11.02 9.97 13.27
CA GLU A 266 -10.80 10.72 14.49
C GLU A 266 -9.38 11.28 14.52
N LYS A 267 -9.15 12.30 15.34
CA LYS A 267 -7.81 12.81 15.62
C LYS A 267 -7.42 12.37 17.02
N GLU A 268 -6.28 11.73 17.15
CA GLU A 268 -5.75 11.27 18.43
C GLU A 268 -4.26 11.60 18.55
N THR A 269 -3.82 11.77 19.78
CA THR A 269 -2.39 11.90 20.08
C THR A 269 -1.67 10.55 19.91
N PRO A 270 -0.35 10.52 19.67
CA PRO A 270 0.42 9.28 19.64
C PRO A 270 0.22 8.40 20.87
N GLU A 271 0.08 9.00 22.04
CA GLU A 271 -0.13 8.31 23.32
C GLU A 271 -1.53 7.64 23.41
N GLU A 272 -2.57 8.27 22.84
CA GLU A 272 -3.91 7.70 22.76
C GLU A 272 -3.94 6.52 21.79
N ILE A 273 -3.30 6.65 20.65
CA ILE A 273 -3.15 5.57 19.66
C ILE A 273 -2.45 4.36 20.28
N LEU A 274 -1.41 4.57 21.07
CA LEU A 274 -0.68 3.48 21.73
C LEU A 274 -1.48 2.81 22.85
N ARG A 275 -2.35 3.54 23.56
CA ARG A 275 -3.30 2.89 24.49
C ARG A 275 -4.24 1.90 23.81
N ARG A 276 -4.64 2.19 22.54
CA ARG A 276 -5.41 1.22 21.72
C ARG A 276 -4.59 -0.02 21.40
N TRP A 277 -3.28 0.17 21.11
CA TRP A 277 -2.36 -0.93 20.83
C TRP A 277 -2.24 -1.86 22.03
N GLU A 278 -1.94 -1.34 23.22
CA GLU A 278 -1.83 -2.11 24.45
C GLU A 278 -3.14 -2.83 24.81
N GLY A 279 -4.29 -2.19 24.63
CA GLY A 279 -5.61 -2.78 24.85
C GLY A 279 -6.02 -3.81 23.79
N ALA A 280 -5.26 -3.99 22.72
CA ALA A 280 -5.51 -4.99 21.69
C ALA A 280 -4.67 -6.26 21.87
N GLU A 281 -3.58 -6.20 22.65
CA GLU A 281 -2.70 -7.33 22.96
C GLU A 281 -3.25 -8.22 24.08
N THR A 282 -4.28 -7.78 24.78
CA THR A 282 -5.00 -8.53 25.82
C THR A 282 -6.26 -9.20 25.27
#